data_d4d3441e712392fefa415d518afbe60b
#
_entry.id   d4d3441e712392fefa415d518afbe60b
#
_cell.length_a   1.000
_cell.length_b   1.000
_cell.length_c   1.000
_cell.angle_alpha   90.00
_cell.angle_beta   90.00
_cell.angle_gamma   90.00
#
_symmetry.space_group_name_H-M   'P 1'
#
loop_
_entity.id
_entity.type
_entity.pdbx_description
1 polymer ?
#
loop_
_entity_poly.entity_id
_entity_poly.type
_entity_poly.pdbx_seq_one_letter_code
_entity_poly.pdbx_strand_id
1 'polypeptide(L)'
;MRLSERPARGRFYRFEISDSWLEEMVEMAKTPEQWLEEASPQKKEGIFKLFLGYAPGVGKTYNMLAEGIRRKSRGEDVVIGLVETHGRKGVAELVSKLETVPRRNLEYKGASFDEMDVDAILARKPHVVLVDELAHTNVEGSKHGKRYEDVIELLTARIDVLSTMNVQHIESLVPIVRSITGVQVRETVPDWVLQKVSEIVLTDLTPEALQTRMRRGDIYPLERAERALGHFFRPGNLLALRELALQQVTQAVDRSLEMYLEKEEGGKSLGVRERIAVGISSSPAAQYLIARAARMAQRIDAELFVIYVDIGVDEGPEDQRSLGQNLQFARNLGAEIVRAKGKSVAEEVAKIVREKHITQVVFGRSAQSGWRRYLYLSVIHKFLRDAPPVDVHIITQEVK
;
A
#
# COMPACT_ATOMS: atom_id res chain seq x y z
N MET A 1 -73.57 -35.22 20.18
CA MET A 1 -74.44 -34.10 20.58
C MET A 1 -73.69 -32.81 20.42
N ARG A 2 -74.16 -31.94 19.63
CA ARG A 2 -73.68 -30.67 19.13
C ARG A 2 -73.31 -29.72 20.26
N LEU A 3 -72.30 -28.90 20.07
CA LEU A 3 -72.45 -27.45 20.20
C LEU A 3 -71.22 -26.73 19.53
N SER A 4 -71.60 -25.87 18.63
CA SER A 4 -70.79 -24.90 17.93
C SER A 4 -70.58 -23.68 18.80
N GLU A 5 -69.30 -23.18 18.93
CA GLU A 5 -69.09 -21.83 19.33
C GLU A 5 -68.22 -21.13 18.31
N ARG A 6 -68.73 -20.02 17.77
CA ARG A 6 -68.01 -19.07 16.88
C ARG A 6 -67.09 -18.19 17.70
N PRO A 7 -65.88 -17.87 17.24
CA PRO A 7 -65.04 -16.91 17.90
C PRO A 7 -65.56 -15.48 17.68
N ALA A 8 -65.51 -14.72 18.76
CA ALA A 8 -65.92 -13.33 18.85
C ALA A 8 -65.11 -12.41 17.93
N ARG A 9 -65.80 -11.46 17.30
CA ARG A 9 -65.28 -10.42 16.44
C ARG A 9 -64.27 -9.56 17.23
N GLY A 10 -63.02 -9.46 16.74
CA GLY A 10 -61.98 -8.54 17.27
C GLY A 10 -62.42 -7.08 17.08
N ARG A 11 -62.39 -6.33 18.14
CA ARG A 11 -62.49 -4.87 18.11
C ARG A 11 -61.21 -4.32 17.50
N PHE A 12 -61.30 -3.77 16.28
CA PHE A 12 -60.27 -2.91 15.74
C PHE A 12 -60.34 -1.58 16.48
N TYR A 13 -59.31 -1.26 17.29
CA TYR A 13 -59.12 0.08 17.81
C TYR A 13 -58.63 0.94 16.65
N ARG A 14 -59.42 1.87 16.21
CA ARG A 14 -59.02 2.90 15.26
C ARG A 14 -58.27 3.96 16.09
N PHE A 15 -56.96 3.96 15.96
CA PHE A 15 -56.15 5.09 16.49
C PHE A 15 -56.36 6.24 15.52
N GLU A 16 -57.04 7.30 15.97
CA GLU A 16 -57.04 8.58 15.29
C GLU A 16 -55.77 9.29 15.67
N ILE A 17 -54.79 9.31 14.74
CA ILE A 17 -53.59 10.11 14.85
C ILE A 17 -54.02 11.54 14.51
N SER A 18 -53.79 12.49 15.44
CA SER A 18 -54.11 13.90 15.17
C SER A 18 -53.19 14.46 14.10
N ASP A 19 -53.74 15.29 13.21
CA ASP A 19 -52.98 15.94 12.13
C ASP A 19 -51.75 16.70 12.67
N SER A 20 -51.79 17.26 13.90
CA SER A 20 -50.64 17.91 14.56
C SER A 20 -49.50 16.93 14.84
N TRP A 21 -49.76 15.65 15.10
CA TRP A 21 -48.75 14.64 15.34
C TRP A 21 -48.08 14.19 14.03
N LEU A 22 -48.83 14.19 12.95
CA LEU A 22 -48.29 13.97 11.60
C LEU A 22 -47.43 15.13 11.13
N GLU A 23 -47.80 16.37 11.41
CA GLU A 23 -47.02 17.57 11.12
C GLU A 23 -45.71 17.60 11.93
N GLU A 24 -45.73 17.30 13.24
CA GLU A 24 -44.51 17.19 14.03
C GLU A 24 -43.58 16.05 13.57
N MET A 25 -44.13 14.90 13.15
CA MET A 25 -43.32 13.80 12.61
C MET A 25 -42.69 14.13 11.26
N VAL A 26 -43.38 14.90 10.40
CA VAL A 26 -42.84 15.36 9.10
C VAL A 26 -41.77 16.43 9.30
N GLU A 27 -41.93 17.31 10.31
CA GLU A 27 -40.93 18.34 10.65
C GLU A 27 -39.67 17.77 11.31
N MET A 28 -39.78 16.60 12.01
CA MET A 28 -38.64 15.85 12.56
C MET A 28 -38.01 14.85 11.58
N ALA A 29 -38.67 14.52 10.49
CA ALA A 29 -38.13 13.60 9.49
C ALA A 29 -37.06 14.31 8.65
N LYS A 30 -35.79 13.96 8.88
CA LYS A 30 -34.69 14.42 8.05
C LYS A 30 -34.95 14.08 6.59
N THR A 31 -34.61 15.02 5.70
CA THR A 31 -34.70 14.75 4.25
C THR A 31 -33.71 13.66 3.83
N PRO A 32 -33.93 12.95 2.71
CA PRO A 32 -32.95 12.01 2.18
C PRO A 32 -31.54 12.62 2.04
N GLU A 33 -31.47 13.91 1.70
CA GLU A 33 -30.23 14.66 1.59
C GLU A 33 -29.53 14.85 2.96
N GLN A 34 -30.29 15.16 4.01
CA GLN A 34 -29.78 15.29 5.37
C GLN A 34 -29.33 13.93 5.93
N TRP A 35 -30.02 12.83 5.60
CA TRP A 35 -29.56 11.47 5.93
C TRP A 35 -28.27 11.11 5.20
N LEU A 36 -28.14 11.51 3.93
CA LEU A 36 -26.91 11.31 3.15
C LEU A 36 -25.74 12.13 3.70
N GLU A 37 -25.98 13.39 4.13
CA GLU A 37 -24.94 14.21 4.76
C GLU A 37 -24.46 13.62 6.10
N GLU A 38 -25.38 13.12 6.93
CA GLU A 38 -25.03 12.50 8.22
C GLU A 38 -24.43 11.09 8.05
N ALA A 39 -24.88 10.31 7.08
CA ALA A 39 -24.33 9.00 6.76
C ALA A 39 -22.99 9.08 6.03
N SER A 40 -22.67 10.21 5.42
CA SER A 40 -21.34 10.47 4.85
C SER A 40 -20.36 10.67 6.00
N PRO A 41 -19.38 9.78 6.21
CA PRO A 41 -18.37 10.00 7.24
C PRO A 41 -17.74 11.36 6.98
N GLN A 42 -17.80 12.27 7.96
CA GLN A 42 -17.18 13.59 7.81
C GLN A 42 -15.73 13.36 7.40
N LYS A 43 -15.40 13.79 6.21
CA LYS A 43 -14.07 13.65 5.62
C LYS A 43 -13.06 14.33 6.55
N LYS A 44 -12.28 13.54 7.28
CA LYS A 44 -11.32 14.07 8.26
C LYS A 44 -10.19 14.84 7.59
N GLU A 45 -9.71 14.35 6.44
CA GLU A 45 -8.67 14.93 5.60
C GLU A 45 -9.08 14.83 4.12
N GLY A 46 -8.45 15.60 3.23
CA GLY A 46 -8.63 15.48 1.79
C GLY A 46 -8.11 14.13 1.25
N ILE A 47 -8.57 13.72 0.08
CA ILE A 47 -8.09 12.52 -0.62
C ILE A 47 -6.79 12.84 -1.34
N PHE A 48 -5.75 12.07 -1.08
CA PHE A 48 -4.46 12.20 -1.74
C PHE A 48 -4.32 11.14 -2.85
N LYS A 49 -4.31 11.59 -4.12
CA LYS A 49 -4.08 10.73 -5.29
C LYS A 49 -2.73 11.04 -5.93
N LEU A 50 -1.87 10.03 -6.03
CA LEU A 50 -0.50 10.16 -6.55
C LEU A 50 -0.35 9.46 -7.90
N PHE A 51 0.05 10.20 -8.94
CA PHE A 51 0.48 9.66 -10.22
C PHE A 51 1.97 9.33 -10.17
N LEU A 52 2.29 8.06 -9.97
CA LEU A 52 3.65 7.57 -9.85
C LEU A 52 4.17 7.12 -11.22
N GLY A 53 5.39 7.50 -11.55
CA GLY A 53 6.08 7.02 -12.75
C GLY A 53 7.49 6.58 -12.42
N TYR A 54 8.08 5.74 -13.27
CA TYR A 54 9.44 5.25 -13.08
C TYR A 54 10.52 6.21 -13.61
N ALA A 55 10.14 7.15 -14.50
CA ALA A 55 11.07 8.12 -15.08
C ALA A 55 10.36 9.40 -15.55
N PRO A 56 11.11 10.50 -15.79
CA PRO A 56 10.58 11.67 -16.48
C PRO A 56 10.10 11.31 -17.91
N GLY A 57 8.97 11.91 -18.33
CA GLY A 57 8.44 11.74 -19.69
C GLY A 57 7.47 10.58 -19.89
N VAL A 58 7.16 9.77 -18.87
CA VAL A 58 6.17 8.69 -18.97
C VAL A 58 4.72 9.19 -19.10
N GLY A 59 4.43 10.48 -18.76
CA GLY A 59 3.12 11.09 -18.97
C GLY A 59 2.34 11.42 -17.69
N LYS A 60 2.95 11.41 -16.52
CA LYS A 60 2.29 11.68 -15.22
C LYS A 60 1.46 12.96 -15.20
N THR A 61 2.10 14.10 -15.53
CA THR A 61 1.45 15.42 -15.56
C THR A 61 0.26 15.44 -16.51
N TYR A 62 0.38 14.78 -17.68
CA TYR A 62 -0.71 14.65 -18.63
C TYR A 62 -1.90 13.89 -18.05
N ASN A 63 -1.65 12.74 -17.41
CA ASN A 63 -2.68 11.90 -16.81
C ASN A 63 -3.36 12.61 -15.63
N MET A 64 -2.60 13.31 -14.79
CA MET A 64 -3.11 14.13 -13.70
C MET A 64 -4.05 15.23 -14.20
N LEU A 65 -3.64 15.99 -15.23
CA LEU A 65 -4.46 17.03 -15.83
C LEU A 65 -5.72 16.47 -16.49
N ALA A 66 -5.60 15.35 -17.22
CA ALA A 66 -6.75 14.68 -17.83
C ALA A 66 -7.76 14.22 -16.79
N GLU A 67 -7.31 13.74 -15.64
CA GLU A 67 -8.18 13.40 -14.51
C GLU A 67 -8.85 14.65 -13.91
N GLY A 68 -8.09 15.72 -13.69
CA GLY A 68 -8.65 17.00 -13.22
C GLY A 68 -9.75 17.54 -14.14
N ILE A 69 -9.53 17.47 -15.47
CA ILE A 69 -10.54 17.88 -16.46
C ILE A 69 -11.79 16.97 -16.39
N ARG A 70 -11.63 15.65 -16.24
CA ARG A 70 -12.76 14.73 -16.06
C ARG A 70 -13.55 15.03 -14.78
N ARG A 71 -12.88 15.34 -13.67
CA ARG A 71 -13.53 15.73 -12.41
C ARG A 71 -14.31 17.04 -12.58
N LYS A 72 -13.69 18.05 -13.21
CA LYS A 72 -14.39 19.32 -13.55
C LYS A 72 -15.63 19.10 -14.42
N SER A 73 -15.55 18.21 -15.42
CA SER A 73 -16.72 17.91 -16.28
C SER A 73 -17.87 17.22 -15.54
N ARG A 74 -17.60 16.62 -14.37
CA ARG A 74 -18.61 16.07 -13.45
C ARG A 74 -19.12 17.07 -12.42
N GLY A 75 -18.70 18.34 -12.51
CA GLY A 75 -19.15 19.40 -11.63
C GLY A 75 -18.28 19.62 -10.38
N GLU A 76 -17.15 18.95 -10.26
CA GLU A 76 -16.22 19.19 -9.15
C GLU A 76 -15.48 20.54 -9.37
N ASP A 77 -15.25 21.29 -8.29
CA ASP A 77 -14.46 22.51 -8.31
C ASP A 77 -12.96 22.18 -8.28
N VAL A 78 -12.32 22.24 -9.46
CA VAL A 78 -10.95 21.80 -9.68
C VAL A 78 -10.07 22.96 -10.12
N VAL A 79 -8.94 23.15 -9.43
CA VAL A 79 -7.95 24.17 -9.77
C VAL A 79 -6.55 23.59 -9.93
N ILE A 80 -5.70 24.28 -10.66
CA ILE A 80 -4.26 24.02 -10.71
C ILE A 80 -3.61 24.90 -9.65
N GLY A 81 -2.95 24.28 -8.66
CA GLY A 81 -2.07 24.97 -7.73
C GLY A 81 -0.69 25.19 -8.33
N LEU A 82 -0.12 24.14 -8.93
CA LEU A 82 1.13 24.24 -9.67
C LEU A 82 1.26 23.11 -10.69
N VAL A 83 1.63 23.45 -11.91
CA VAL A 83 1.96 22.51 -13.00
C VAL A 83 3.11 23.08 -13.82
N GLU A 84 4.11 22.24 -14.07
CA GLU A 84 5.23 22.59 -14.94
C GLU A 84 5.02 22.03 -16.34
N THR A 85 4.85 22.92 -17.32
CA THR A 85 4.61 22.49 -18.72
C THR A 85 5.88 22.04 -19.42
N HIS A 86 7.04 22.50 -18.98
CA HIS A 86 8.35 22.26 -19.61
C HIS A 86 8.35 22.47 -21.13
N GLY A 87 7.52 23.39 -21.63
CA GLY A 87 7.37 23.68 -23.06
C GLY A 87 6.61 22.61 -23.87
N ARG A 88 5.96 21.63 -23.22
CA ARG A 88 5.20 20.57 -23.89
C ARG A 88 3.82 21.06 -24.30
N LYS A 89 3.57 21.19 -25.61
CA LYS A 89 2.31 21.70 -26.15
C LYS A 89 1.07 20.98 -25.64
N GLY A 90 1.10 19.64 -25.60
CA GLY A 90 -0.05 18.85 -25.14
C GLY A 90 -0.37 19.04 -23.65
N VAL A 91 0.62 19.38 -22.81
CA VAL A 91 0.39 19.74 -21.40
C VAL A 91 -0.21 21.15 -21.31
N ALA A 92 0.34 22.11 -22.06
CA ALA A 92 -0.16 23.48 -22.09
C ALA A 92 -1.63 23.58 -22.52
N GLU A 93 -2.05 22.77 -23.51
CA GLU A 93 -3.45 22.69 -23.95
C GLU A 93 -4.39 22.16 -22.84
N LEU A 94 -3.92 21.23 -21.99
CA LEU A 94 -4.72 20.75 -20.87
C LEU A 94 -4.79 21.78 -19.73
N VAL A 95 -3.68 22.46 -19.45
CA VAL A 95 -3.63 23.54 -18.45
C VAL A 95 -4.67 24.63 -18.75
N SER A 96 -4.81 25.04 -20.01
CA SER A 96 -5.78 26.08 -20.40
C SER A 96 -7.24 25.74 -20.15
N LYS A 97 -7.58 24.45 -19.87
CA LYS A 97 -8.96 24.00 -19.58
C LYS A 97 -9.35 24.08 -18.11
N LEU A 98 -8.39 24.33 -17.24
CA LEU A 98 -8.59 24.43 -15.79
C LEU A 98 -8.24 25.83 -15.30
N GLU A 99 -8.87 26.24 -14.20
CA GLU A 99 -8.48 27.45 -13.48
C GLU A 99 -7.10 27.22 -12.85
N THR A 100 -6.23 28.21 -12.96
CA THR A 100 -4.91 28.18 -12.31
C THR A 100 -4.85 29.25 -11.23
N VAL A 101 -4.53 28.88 -10.01
CA VAL A 101 -4.27 29.83 -8.94
C VAL A 101 -2.95 30.55 -9.25
N PRO A 102 -2.90 31.88 -9.17
CA PRO A 102 -1.65 32.61 -9.41
C PRO A 102 -0.53 32.14 -8.51
N ARG A 103 0.67 31.99 -9.08
CA ARG A 103 1.86 31.62 -8.34
C ARG A 103 2.36 32.80 -7.52
N ARG A 104 3.02 32.50 -6.40
CA ARG A 104 3.73 33.46 -5.60
C ARG A 104 5.14 33.66 -6.16
N ASN A 105 5.45 34.89 -6.53
CA ASN A 105 6.79 35.25 -6.97
C ASN A 105 7.69 35.53 -5.77
N LEU A 106 8.86 34.86 -5.69
CA LEU A 106 9.82 34.98 -4.62
C LEU A 106 11.19 35.35 -5.21
N GLU A 107 11.83 36.36 -4.63
CA GLU A 107 13.19 36.73 -4.99
C GLU A 107 14.20 36.01 -4.09
N TYR A 108 15.11 35.27 -4.68
CA TYR A 108 16.17 34.59 -3.96
C TYR A 108 17.49 34.70 -4.70
N LYS A 109 18.53 35.23 -4.03
CA LYS A 109 19.89 35.42 -4.57
C LYS A 109 19.92 36.17 -5.92
N GLY A 110 19.03 37.14 -6.09
CA GLY A 110 18.94 37.96 -7.30
C GLY A 110 18.24 37.30 -8.49
N ALA A 111 17.61 36.15 -8.27
CA ALA A 111 16.73 35.48 -9.25
C ALA A 111 15.29 35.43 -8.73
N SER A 112 14.34 35.53 -9.66
CA SER A 112 12.92 35.43 -9.37
C SER A 112 12.42 34.00 -9.63
N PHE A 113 11.66 33.46 -8.68
CA PHE A 113 11.09 32.11 -8.72
C PHE A 113 9.61 32.15 -8.48
N ASP A 114 8.89 31.35 -9.24
CA ASP A 114 7.42 31.23 -9.14
C ASP A 114 7.09 29.93 -8.40
N GLU A 115 6.67 30.04 -7.14
CA GLU A 115 6.26 28.91 -6.31
C GLU A 115 4.75 28.84 -6.14
N MET A 116 4.24 27.70 -5.68
CA MET A 116 2.84 27.51 -5.36
C MET A 116 2.40 28.44 -4.22
N ASP A 117 1.31 29.16 -4.40
CA ASP A 117 0.71 30.00 -3.35
C ASP A 117 -0.31 29.16 -2.55
N VAL A 118 0.16 28.51 -1.49
CA VAL A 118 -0.68 27.65 -0.61
C VAL A 118 -1.77 28.49 0.07
N ASP A 119 -1.44 29.72 0.49
CA ASP A 119 -2.40 30.58 1.19
C ASP A 119 -3.52 31.04 0.25
N ALA A 120 -3.20 31.33 -1.02
CA ALA A 120 -4.21 31.65 -2.04
C ALA A 120 -5.11 30.43 -2.34
N ILE A 121 -4.56 29.22 -2.40
CA ILE A 121 -5.35 27.98 -2.58
C ILE A 121 -6.28 27.77 -1.38
N LEU A 122 -5.77 27.91 -0.15
CA LEU A 122 -6.56 27.77 1.07
C LEU A 122 -7.70 28.81 1.14
N ALA A 123 -7.44 30.06 0.71
CA ALA A 123 -8.46 31.12 0.63
C ALA A 123 -9.51 30.84 -0.45
N ARG A 124 -9.10 30.24 -1.60
CA ARG A 124 -9.99 29.88 -2.72
C ARG A 124 -10.90 28.69 -2.37
N LYS A 125 -10.45 27.79 -1.49
CA LYS A 125 -11.16 26.58 -1.01
C LYS A 125 -11.73 25.70 -2.13
N PRO A 126 -10.91 25.26 -3.10
CA PRO A 126 -11.38 24.34 -4.12
C PRO A 126 -11.69 22.96 -3.52
N HIS A 127 -12.48 22.14 -4.23
CA HIS A 127 -12.63 20.73 -3.85
C HIS A 127 -11.38 19.93 -4.16
N VAL A 128 -10.73 20.21 -5.30
CA VAL A 128 -9.57 19.48 -5.81
C VAL A 128 -8.50 20.45 -6.28
N VAL A 129 -7.26 20.19 -5.91
CA VAL A 129 -6.09 20.94 -6.42
C VAL A 129 -5.09 20.00 -7.07
N LEU A 130 -4.53 20.43 -8.21
CA LEU A 130 -3.47 19.70 -8.93
C LEU A 130 -2.12 20.32 -8.59
N VAL A 131 -1.20 19.48 -8.07
CA VAL A 131 0.14 19.88 -7.64
C VAL A 131 1.18 18.96 -8.27
N ASP A 132 1.89 19.43 -9.28
CA ASP A 132 2.95 18.67 -9.97
C ASP A 132 4.25 18.64 -9.14
N GLU A 133 5.09 17.63 -9.40
CA GLU A 133 6.45 17.49 -8.83
C GLU A 133 6.49 17.49 -7.30
N LEU A 134 5.84 16.52 -6.64
CA LEU A 134 5.74 16.39 -5.18
C LEU A 134 7.08 16.47 -4.44
N ALA A 135 8.17 16.01 -5.06
CA ALA A 135 9.51 15.96 -4.45
C ALA A 135 10.26 17.29 -4.45
N HIS A 136 9.71 18.33 -5.09
CA HIS A 136 10.37 19.63 -5.24
C HIS A 136 10.77 20.24 -3.90
N THR A 137 11.93 20.88 -3.87
CA THR A 137 12.39 21.69 -2.75
C THR A 137 12.03 23.14 -3.02
N ASN A 138 11.10 23.68 -2.25
CA ASN A 138 10.64 25.06 -2.40
C ASN A 138 11.78 26.06 -2.14
N VAL A 139 11.68 27.20 -2.79
CA VAL A 139 12.67 28.29 -2.63
C VAL A 139 12.60 28.89 -1.21
N GLU A 140 13.73 29.31 -0.68
CA GLU A 140 13.79 29.98 0.62
C GLU A 140 12.90 31.22 0.65
N GLY A 141 12.05 31.33 1.67
CA GLY A 141 10.97 32.32 1.76
C GLY A 141 9.59 31.76 1.40
N SER A 142 9.50 30.53 0.91
CA SER A 142 8.23 29.80 0.81
C SER A 142 7.69 29.46 2.19
N LYS A 143 6.38 29.15 2.28
CA LYS A 143 5.73 28.77 3.54
C LYS A 143 6.32 27.50 4.15
N HIS A 144 6.61 26.51 3.32
CA HIS A 144 7.28 25.25 3.71
C HIS A 144 8.53 25.02 2.87
N GLY A 145 9.45 24.24 3.40
CA GLY A 145 10.71 23.91 2.70
C GLY A 145 10.52 22.89 1.59
N LYS A 146 9.45 22.11 1.64
CA LYS A 146 9.16 21.03 0.69
C LYS A 146 7.74 21.08 0.18
N ARG A 147 7.55 20.77 -1.10
CA ARG A 147 6.23 20.76 -1.72
C ARG A 147 5.29 19.71 -1.14
N TYR A 148 5.81 18.57 -0.68
CA TYR A 148 4.98 17.59 0.01
C TYR A 148 4.40 18.14 1.34
N GLU A 149 5.08 19.06 2.02
CA GLU A 149 4.57 19.71 3.23
C GLU A 149 3.38 20.64 2.89
N ASP A 150 3.48 21.37 1.76
CA ASP A 150 2.36 22.16 1.23
C ASP A 150 1.16 21.26 0.96
N VAL A 151 1.39 20.10 0.31
CA VAL A 151 0.34 19.12 0.02
C VAL A 151 -0.31 18.60 1.31
N ILE A 152 0.46 18.32 2.35
CA ILE A 152 -0.08 17.85 3.65
C ILE A 152 -0.97 18.93 4.28
N GLU A 153 -0.61 20.20 4.19
CA GLU A 153 -1.46 21.30 4.68
C GLU A 153 -2.78 21.36 3.93
N LEU A 154 -2.76 21.27 2.60
CA LEU A 154 -3.97 21.26 1.77
C LEU A 154 -4.89 20.09 2.10
N LEU A 155 -4.34 18.88 2.30
CA LEU A 155 -5.09 17.69 2.73
C LEU A 155 -5.73 17.89 4.12
N THR A 156 -4.99 18.49 5.05
CA THR A 156 -5.50 18.82 6.40
C THR A 156 -6.65 19.82 6.33
N ALA A 157 -6.62 20.73 5.36
CA ALA A 157 -7.72 21.66 5.06
C ALA A 157 -8.90 21.02 4.31
N ARG A 158 -8.90 19.67 4.15
CA ARG A 158 -9.93 18.86 3.46
C ARG A 158 -10.04 19.10 1.94
N ILE A 159 -8.98 19.62 1.33
CA ILE A 159 -8.87 19.77 -0.11
C ILE A 159 -8.26 18.49 -0.68
N ASP A 160 -8.88 17.90 -1.70
CA ASP A 160 -8.32 16.77 -2.41
C ASP A 160 -7.11 17.19 -3.24
N VAL A 161 -6.06 16.39 -3.20
CA VAL A 161 -4.84 16.68 -3.94
C VAL A 161 -4.54 15.58 -4.96
N LEU A 162 -4.36 15.98 -6.22
CA LEU A 162 -3.77 15.16 -7.26
C LEU A 162 -2.33 15.62 -7.45
N SER A 163 -1.36 14.70 -7.29
CA SER A 163 0.05 15.05 -7.44
C SER A 163 0.82 14.04 -8.28
N THR A 164 2.04 14.38 -8.68
CA THR A 164 2.91 13.52 -9.49
C THR A 164 4.26 13.32 -8.82
N MET A 165 4.85 12.14 -9.02
CA MET A 165 6.21 11.85 -8.56
C MET A 165 6.87 10.75 -9.39
N ASN A 166 8.19 10.75 -9.51
CA ASN A 166 8.95 9.60 -9.98
C ASN A 166 9.41 8.73 -8.80
N VAL A 167 9.47 7.42 -9.02
CA VAL A 167 9.87 6.43 -8.01
C VAL A 167 11.25 6.72 -7.39
N GLN A 168 12.16 7.35 -8.16
CA GLN A 168 13.51 7.72 -7.71
C GLN A 168 13.53 8.69 -6.53
N HIS A 169 12.44 9.42 -6.30
CA HIS A 169 12.34 10.40 -5.21
C HIS A 169 11.86 9.81 -3.89
N ILE A 170 11.51 8.53 -3.84
CA ILE A 170 11.17 7.84 -2.58
C ILE A 170 12.45 7.65 -1.78
N GLU A 171 12.47 8.16 -0.54
CA GLU A 171 13.67 8.26 0.27
C GLU A 171 14.34 6.90 0.50
N SER A 172 13.59 5.87 0.86
CA SER A 172 14.10 4.50 1.07
C SER A 172 14.70 3.87 -0.19
N LEU A 173 14.29 4.31 -1.39
CA LEU A 173 14.77 3.77 -2.66
C LEU A 173 16.02 4.48 -3.20
N VAL A 174 16.41 5.62 -2.65
CA VAL A 174 17.55 6.41 -3.14
C VAL A 174 18.86 5.60 -3.25
N PRO A 175 19.25 4.76 -2.27
CA PRO A 175 20.45 3.92 -2.41
C PRO A 175 20.36 2.94 -3.58
N ILE A 176 19.19 2.33 -3.79
CA ILE A 176 18.94 1.37 -4.88
C ILE A 176 18.97 2.08 -6.23
N VAL A 177 18.28 3.21 -6.34
CA VAL A 177 18.27 4.04 -7.57
C VAL A 177 19.69 4.48 -7.93
N ARG A 178 20.49 4.90 -6.93
CA ARG A 178 21.89 5.25 -7.15
C ARG A 178 22.71 4.06 -7.66
N SER A 179 22.52 2.88 -7.14
CA SER A 179 23.22 1.66 -7.59
C SER A 179 22.87 1.28 -9.04
N ILE A 180 21.61 1.49 -9.44
CA ILE A 180 21.12 1.19 -10.80
C ILE A 180 21.59 2.23 -11.81
N THR A 181 21.43 3.53 -11.47
CA THR A 181 21.57 4.63 -12.44
C THR A 181 22.89 5.37 -12.35
N GLY A 182 23.62 5.25 -11.22
CA GLY A 182 24.79 6.06 -10.88
C GLY A 182 24.44 7.52 -10.51
N VAL A 183 23.16 7.89 -10.52
CA VAL A 183 22.72 9.27 -10.26
C VAL A 183 22.41 9.47 -8.79
N GLN A 184 22.90 10.57 -8.22
CA GLN A 184 22.56 10.98 -6.87
C GLN A 184 21.29 11.82 -6.89
N VAL A 185 20.20 11.29 -6.33
CA VAL A 185 18.94 12.01 -6.15
C VAL A 185 19.09 12.94 -4.95
N ARG A 186 18.76 14.22 -5.12
CA ARG A 186 18.84 15.25 -4.06
C ARG A 186 17.49 15.59 -3.45
N GLU A 187 16.45 15.52 -4.25
CA GLU A 187 15.10 15.81 -3.83
C GLU A 187 14.38 14.51 -3.50
N THR A 188 13.96 14.36 -2.26
CA THR A 188 13.33 13.14 -1.76
C THR A 188 12.03 13.43 -1.06
N VAL A 189 11.16 12.43 -1.04
CA VAL A 189 9.90 12.40 -0.29
C VAL A 189 10.02 11.26 0.72
N PRO A 190 9.84 11.53 2.02
CA PRO A 190 9.87 10.51 3.05
C PRO A 190 8.76 9.46 2.85
N ASP A 191 9.05 8.21 3.21
CA ASP A 191 8.13 7.09 3.03
C ASP A 191 6.79 7.26 3.79
N TRP A 192 6.78 7.99 4.91
CA TRP A 192 5.54 8.27 5.65
C TRP A 192 4.55 9.13 4.84
N VAL A 193 5.02 9.95 3.89
CA VAL A 193 4.14 10.73 2.99
C VAL A 193 3.36 9.79 2.08
N LEU A 194 4.01 8.72 1.60
CA LEU A 194 3.35 7.69 0.78
C LEU A 194 2.28 6.90 1.56
N GLN A 195 2.42 6.82 2.88
CA GLN A 195 1.39 6.21 3.74
C GLN A 195 0.10 7.05 3.82
N LYS A 196 0.17 8.36 3.53
CA LYS A 196 -1.00 9.24 3.44
C LYS A 196 -1.67 9.22 2.07
N VAL A 197 -1.06 8.58 1.07
CA VAL A 197 -1.63 8.47 -0.28
C VAL A 197 -2.81 7.49 -0.24
N SER A 198 -3.98 7.99 -0.62
CA SER A 198 -5.22 7.20 -0.68
C SER A 198 -5.28 6.33 -1.94
N GLU A 199 -4.69 6.80 -3.05
CA GLU A 199 -4.71 6.10 -4.33
C GLU A 199 -3.40 6.36 -5.09
N ILE A 200 -2.71 5.30 -5.52
CA ILE A 200 -1.54 5.41 -6.41
C ILE A 200 -1.95 4.95 -7.81
N VAL A 201 -1.75 5.84 -8.79
CA VAL A 201 -1.95 5.56 -10.21
C VAL A 201 -0.60 5.39 -10.87
N LEU A 202 -0.26 4.16 -11.30
CA LEU A 202 0.94 3.94 -12.09
C LEU A 202 0.78 4.56 -13.48
N THR A 203 1.66 5.49 -13.82
CA THR A 203 1.81 5.99 -15.18
C THR A 203 2.97 5.25 -15.84
N ASP A 204 2.62 4.30 -16.68
CA ASP A 204 3.59 3.40 -17.32
C ASP A 204 3.69 3.65 -18.82
N LEU A 205 4.91 3.45 -19.33
CA LEU A 205 5.26 3.48 -20.74
C LEU A 205 6.42 2.49 -20.93
N THR A 206 6.47 1.77 -22.06
CA THR A 206 7.59 0.87 -22.26
C THR A 206 8.90 1.64 -22.41
N PRO A 207 10.05 1.08 -21.96
CA PRO A 207 11.36 1.72 -22.10
C PRO A 207 11.67 2.18 -23.53
N GLU A 208 11.30 1.38 -24.53
CA GLU A 208 11.50 1.67 -25.94
C GLU A 208 10.68 2.89 -26.41
N ALA A 209 9.40 2.96 -25.97
CA ALA A 209 8.54 4.09 -26.28
C ALA A 209 9.05 5.37 -25.58
N LEU A 210 9.54 5.25 -24.34
CA LEU A 210 10.13 6.38 -23.61
C LEU A 210 11.42 6.87 -24.30
N GLN A 211 12.30 5.97 -24.72
CA GLN A 211 13.51 6.32 -25.49
C GLN A 211 13.15 6.97 -26.83
N THR A 212 12.09 6.51 -27.50
CA THR A 212 11.61 7.12 -28.76
C THR A 212 11.15 8.56 -28.52
N ARG A 213 10.39 8.83 -27.45
CA ARG A 213 10.04 10.21 -27.05
C ARG A 213 11.28 11.06 -26.76
N MET A 214 12.28 10.47 -26.10
CA MET A 214 13.53 11.15 -25.82
C MET A 214 14.26 11.57 -27.09
N ARG A 215 14.39 10.65 -28.07
CA ARG A 215 15.05 10.93 -29.38
C ARG A 215 14.30 11.96 -30.20
N ARG A 216 12.99 12.13 -30.02
CA ARG A 216 12.17 13.16 -30.68
C ARG A 216 12.27 14.52 -30.03
N GLY A 217 12.92 14.63 -28.86
CA GLY A 217 12.98 15.87 -28.11
C GLY A 217 11.71 16.21 -27.32
N ASP A 218 10.78 15.23 -27.16
CA ASP A 218 9.51 15.43 -26.46
C ASP A 218 9.68 15.59 -24.94
N ILE A 219 10.86 15.21 -24.38
CA ILE A 219 11.13 15.22 -22.94
C ILE A 219 12.20 16.26 -22.60
N TYR A 220 13.32 16.22 -23.30
CA TYR A 220 14.42 17.17 -23.20
C TYR A 220 14.87 17.67 -24.57
N PRO A 221 15.50 18.84 -24.67
CA PRO A 221 16.17 19.28 -25.91
C PRO A 221 17.16 18.20 -26.41
N LEU A 222 17.28 18.05 -27.72
CA LEU A 222 18.02 16.94 -28.35
C LEU A 222 19.44 16.78 -27.83
N GLU A 223 20.18 17.88 -27.60
CA GLU A 223 21.54 17.85 -27.07
C GLU A 223 21.64 17.22 -25.66
N ARG A 224 20.61 17.43 -24.83
CA ARG A 224 20.53 16.82 -23.48
C ARG A 224 20.00 15.38 -23.58
N ALA A 225 19.14 15.11 -24.53
CA ALA A 225 18.54 13.79 -24.74
C ALA A 225 19.58 12.71 -25.06
N GLU A 226 20.57 12.99 -25.92
CA GLU A 226 21.64 12.04 -26.25
C GLU A 226 22.48 11.64 -25.02
N ARG A 227 22.89 12.63 -24.22
CA ARG A 227 23.61 12.35 -22.98
C ARG A 227 22.77 11.55 -21.97
N ALA A 228 21.49 11.90 -21.82
CA ALA A 228 20.60 11.22 -20.92
C ALA A 228 20.36 9.75 -21.32
N LEU A 229 20.24 9.46 -22.64
CA LEU A 229 20.11 8.11 -23.19
C LEU A 229 21.34 7.22 -22.90
N GLY A 230 22.54 7.84 -22.87
CA GLY A 230 23.79 7.14 -22.55
C GLY A 230 23.96 6.82 -21.06
N HIS A 231 23.16 7.39 -20.16
CA HIS A 231 23.30 7.28 -18.70
C HIS A 231 22.01 6.78 -18.03
N PHE A 232 21.19 7.69 -17.55
CA PHE A 232 19.98 7.35 -16.79
C PHE A 232 18.97 6.54 -17.62
N PHE A 233 18.75 6.91 -18.89
CA PHE A 233 17.75 6.33 -19.77
C PHE A 233 18.24 5.09 -20.54
N ARG A 234 19.26 4.38 -20.03
CA ARG A 234 19.63 3.05 -20.57
C ARG A 234 18.51 2.04 -20.39
N PRO A 235 18.28 1.12 -21.34
CA PRO A 235 17.19 0.15 -21.24
C PRO A 235 17.17 -0.63 -19.93
N GLY A 236 18.32 -1.12 -19.46
CA GLY A 236 18.42 -1.85 -18.19
C GLY A 236 18.04 -1.01 -16.97
N ASN A 237 18.46 0.26 -16.94
CA ASN A 237 18.09 1.18 -15.84
C ASN A 237 16.59 1.44 -15.85
N LEU A 238 16.00 1.69 -17.02
CA LEU A 238 14.56 1.94 -17.16
C LEU A 238 13.73 0.73 -16.74
N LEU A 239 14.15 -0.48 -17.09
CA LEU A 239 13.49 -1.73 -16.68
C LEU A 239 13.53 -1.89 -15.14
N ALA A 240 14.70 -1.67 -14.53
CA ALA A 240 14.84 -1.79 -13.09
C ALA A 240 14.03 -0.70 -12.33
N LEU A 241 14.03 0.55 -12.82
CA LEU A 241 13.20 1.61 -12.23
C LEU A 241 11.71 1.35 -12.40
N ARG A 242 11.30 0.75 -13.53
CA ARG A 242 9.92 0.35 -13.79
C ARG A 242 9.48 -0.75 -12.83
N GLU A 243 10.34 -1.74 -12.60
CA GLU A 243 10.09 -2.79 -11.59
C GLU A 243 9.92 -2.19 -10.19
N LEU A 244 10.80 -1.26 -9.77
CA LEU A 244 10.66 -0.58 -8.48
C LEU A 244 9.32 0.18 -8.37
N ALA A 245 8.88 0.85 -9.45
CA ALA A 245 7.59 1.55 -9.45
C ALA A 245 6.40 0.59 -9.32
N LEU A 246 6.45 -0.56 -10.01
CA LEU A 246 5.44 -1.63 -9.88
C LEU A 246 5.39 -2.19 -8.47
N GLN A 247 6.53 -2.48 -7.85
CA GLN A 247 6.61 -2.95 -6.47
C GLN A 247 5.99 -1.95 -5.49
N GLN A 248 6.20 -0.64 -5.66
CA GLN A 248 5.58 0.38 -4.81
C GLN A 248 4.06 0.41 -4.93
N VAL A 249 3.52 0.23 -6.13
CA VAL A 249 2.06 0.15 -6.35
C VAL A 249 1.50 -1.11 -5.69
N THR A 250 2.16 -2.25 -5.86
CA THR A 250 1.75 -3.52 -5.22
C THR A 250 1.69 -3.38 -3.69
N GLN A 251 2.75 -2.82 -3.07
CA GLN A 251 2.78 -2.56 -1.62
C GLN A 251 1.66 -1.61 -1.15
N ALA A 252 1.29 -0.63 -1.97
CA ALA A 252 0.19 0.28 -1.63
C ALA A 252 -1.18 -0.43 -1.70
N VAL A 253 -1.39 -1.31 -2.68
CA VAL A 253 -2.60 -2.13 -2.81
C VAL A 253 -2.71 -3.10 -1.64
N ASP A 254 -1.62 -3.78 -1.28
CA ASP A 254 -1.59 -4.71 -0.13
C ASP A 254 -1.98 -4.00 1.17
N ARG A 255 -1.40 -2.83 1.45
CA ARG A 255 -1.78 -2.01 2.62
C ARG A 255 -3.25 -1.60 2.63
N SER A 256 -3.77 -1.20 1.47
CA SER A 256 -5.18 -0.82 1.35
C SER A 256 -6.10 -2.01 1.62
N LEU A 257 -5.72 -3.20 1.17
CA LEU A 257 -6.43 -4.44 1.42
C LEU A 257 -6.37 -4.83 2.91
N GLU A 258 -5.21 -4.73 3.54
CA GLU A 258 -5.06 -4.99 4.97
C GLU A 258 -5.97 -4.08 5.81
N MET A 259 -5.97 -2.77 5.54
CA MET A 259 -6.84 -1.81 6.22
C MET A 259 -8.34 -2.09 5.99
N TYR A 260 -8.71 -2.54 4.80
CA TYR A 260 -10.10 -2.93 4.49
C TYR A 260 -10.52 -4.16 5.30
N LEU A 261 -9.67 -5.18 5.34
CA LEU A 261 -9.93 -6.44 6.06
C LEU A 261 -10.01 -6.24 7.58
N GLU A 262 -9.18 -5.38 8.14
CA GLU A 262 -9.24 -5.01 9.55
C GLU A 262 -10.56 -4.32 9.91
N LYS A 263 -11.06 -3.47 9.01
CA LYS A 263 -12.24 -2.64 9.26
C LYS A 263 -13.58 -3.37 9.04
N GLU A 264 -13.70 -4.16 7.99
CA GLU A 264 -14.98 -4.70 7.52
C GLU A 264 -15.18 -6.19 7.88
N GLU A 265 -14.14 -7.00 7.91
CA GLU A 265 -14.26 -8.46 7.99
C GLU A 265 -13.65 -9.10 9.25
N GLY A 266 -13.22 -8.32 10.23
CA GLY A 266 -12.66 -8.87 11.47
C GLY A 266 -11.45 -9.78 11.25
N GLY A 267 -10.61 -9.45 10.27
CA GLY A 267 -9.33 -10.12 10.04
C GLY A 267 -9.38 -11.34 9.10
N LYS A 268 -10.40 -11.49 8.26
CA LYS A 268 -10.38 -12.53 7.21
C LYS A 268 -9.44 -12.15 6.07
N SER A 269 -8.37 -12.93 5.88
CA SER A 269 -7.44 -12.75 4.77
C SER A 269 -8.09 -13.13 3.43
N LEU A 270 -8.02 -12.24 2.43
CA LEU A 270 -8.38 -12.56 1.04
C LEU A 270 -7.24 -13.29 0.28
N GLY A 271 -6.19 -13.72 0.94
CA GLY A 271 -5.14 -14.56 0.36
C GLY A 271 -4.29 -13.91 -0.75
N VAL A 272 -4.20 -12.58 -0.77
CA VAL A 272 -3.48 -11.87 -1.84
C VAL A 272 -1.96 -11.88 -1.65
N ARG A 273 -1.47 -11.99 -0.41
CA ARG A 273 -0.05 -12.08 -0.11
C ARG A 273 0.30 -13.46 0.44
N GLU A 274 1.30 -14.08 -0.19
CA GLU A 274 1.80 -15.37 0.30
C GLU A 274 2.50 -15.22 1.65
N ARG A 275 2.21 -16.13 2.57
CA ARG A 275 2.82 -16.20 3.89
C ARG A 275 3.37 -17.59 4.13
N ILE A 276 4.68 -17.69 4.26
CA ILE A 276 5.37 -18.96 4.46
C ILE A 276 5.74 -19.11 5.93
N ALA A 277 5.28 -20.18 6.55
CA ALA A 277 5.73 -20.56 7.88
C ALA A 277 6.68 -21.76 7.83
N VAL A 278 7.70 -21.76 8.68
CA VAL A 278 8.56 -22.91 8.91
C VAL A 278 8.54 -23.33 10.37
N GLY A 279 8.13 -24.57 10.63
CA GLY A 279 8.19 -25.18 11.96
C GLY A 279 9.61 -25.63 12.27
N ILE A 280 10.18 -25.16 13.38
CA ILE A 280 11.53 -25.52 13.81
C ILE A 280 11.56 -26.19 15.17
N SER A 281 12.67 -26.91 15.44
CA SER A 281 13.05 -27.42 16.73
C SER A 281 14.39 -26.81 17.18
N SER A 282 14.88 -27.21 18.36
CA SER A 282 16.23 -26.91 18.87
C SER A 282 17.38 -27.53 18.06
N SER A 283 17.07 -28.41 17.09
CA SER A 283 18.11 -29.05 16.27
C SER A 283 18.94 -28.06 15.47
N PRO A 284 20.27 -28.17 15.37
CA PRO A 284 21.13 -27.40 14.49
C PRO A 284 20.70 -27.45 13.01
N ALA A 285 20.07 -28.54 12.61
CA ALA A 285 19.51 -28.73 11.27
C ALA A 285 18.39 -27.74 10.89
N ALA A 286 17.80 -27.04 11.86
CA ALA A 286 16.76 -26.05 11.64
C ALA A 286 17.27 -24.86 10.82
N GLN A 287 18.55 -24.47 10.89
CA GLN A 287 19.10 -23.39 10.08
C GLN A 287 19.00 -23.67 8.57
N TYR A 288 19.24 -24.92 8.16
CA TYR A 288 19.04 -25.28 6.75
C TYR A 288 17.59 -25.11 6.31
N LEU A 289 16.66 -25.51 7.17
CA LEU A 289 15.23 -25.40 6.92
C LEU A 289 14.78 -23.92 6.81
N ILE A 290 15.24 -23.10 7.76
CA ILE A 290 14.98 -21.65 7.76
C ILE A 290 15.54 -21.01 6.48
N ALA A 291 16.79 -21.32 6.11
CA ALA A 291 17.41 -20.79 4.88
C ALA A 291 16.65 -21.23 3.62
N ARG A 292 16.09 -22.45 3.61
CA ARG A 292 15.30 -22.94 2.47
C ARG A 292 13.97 -22.22 2.37
N ALA A 293 13.27 -22.05 3.49
CA ALA A 293 12.01 -21.31 3.57
C ALA A 293 12.22 -19.82 3.20
N ALA A 294 13.32 -19.20 3.66
CA ALA A 294 13.66 -17.83 3.29
C ALA A 294 13.87 -17.66 1.79
N ARG A 295 14.57 -18.60 1.13
CA ARG A 295 14.71 -18.56 -0.34
C ARG A 295 13.39 -18.76 -1.08
N MET A 296 12.46 -19.55 -0.52
CA MET A 296 11.12 -19.71 -1.08
C MET A 296 10.35 -18.40 -0.94
N ALA A 297 10.36 -17.79 0.24
CA ALA A 297 9.72 -16.50 0.51
C ALA A 297 10.24 -15.39 -0.42
N GLN A 298 11.56 -15.26 -0.55
CA GLN A 298 12.17 -14.25 -1.45
C GLN A 298 11.76 -14.41 -2.92
N ARG A 299 11.54 -15.63 -3.41
CA ARG A 299 11.18 -15.89 -4.80
C ARG A 299 9.77 -15.40 -5.18
N ILE A 300 8.86 -15.39 -4.22
CA ILE A 300 7.45 -15.04 -4.42
C ILE A 300 7.03 -13.82 -3.61
N ASP A 301 8.01 -13.07 -3.07
CA ASP A 301 7.80 -11.90 -2.20
C ASP A 301 6.85 -12.16 -1.03
N ALA A 302 7.01 -13.33 -0.39
CA ALA A 302 6.18 -13.76 0.74
C ALA A 302 6.77 -13.31 2.08
N GLU A 303 5.90 -13.12 3.07
CA GLU A 303 6.31 -12.97 4.46
C GLU A 303 6.79 -14.32 5.03
N LEU A 304 7.88 -14.28 5.81
CA LEU A 304 8.45 -15.47 6.43
C LEU A 304 8.20 -15.50 7.92
N PHE A 305 7.55 -16.57 8.39
CA PHE A 305 7.30 -16.86 9.80
C PHE A 305 8.13 -18.07 10.24
N VAL A 306 8.79 -17.96 11.39
CA VAL A 306 9.49 -19.08 12.02
C VAL A 306 8.77 -19.45 13.30
N ILE A 307 8.18 -20.64 13.34
CA ILE A 307 7.35 -21.12 14.44
C ILE A 307 8.15 -22.13 15.29
N TYR A 308 8.28 -21.83 16.57
CA TYR A 308 8.76 -22.75 17.58
C TYR A 308 7.66 -23.03 18.61
N VAL A 309 7.39 -24.31 18.86
CA VAL A 309 6.39 -24.75 19.85
C VAL A 309 7.09 -25.44 21.01
N ASP A 310 6.99 -24.86 22.19
CA ASP A 310 7.44 -25.46 23.46
C ASP A 310 6.37 -26.46 23.97
N ILE A 311 6.68 -27.72 23.94
CA ILE A 311 5.78 -28.80 24.41
C ILE A 311 6.06 -29.24 25.85
N GLY A 312 6.88 -28.47 26.59
CA GLY A 312 7.20 -28.76 28.00
C GLY A 312 8.17 -29.91 28.21
N VAL A 313 8.92 -30.30 27.16
CA VAL A 313 10.04 -31.24 27.30
C VAL A 313 11.26 -30.44 27.79
N ASP A 314 11.92 -30.96 28.85
CA ASP A 314 13.10 -30.30 29.39
C ASP A 314 14.24 -30.37 28.37
N GLU A 315 14.55 -29.22 27.74
CA GLU A 315 15.64 -29.09 26.77
C GLU A 315 16.94 -28.83 27.53
N GLY A 316 17.96 -29.66 27.27
CA GLY A 316 19.29 -29.45 27.84
C GLY A 316 19.93 -28.12 27.42
N PRO A 317 21.04 -27.70 28.09
CA PRO A 317 21.73 -26.44 27.79
C PRO A 317 22.21 -26.33 26.33
N GLU A 318 22.54 -27.44 25.69
CA GLU A 318 22.95 -27.47 24.27
C GLU A 318 21.80 -27.22 23.33
N ASP A 319 20.62 -27.77 23.59
CA ASP A 319 19.41 -27.58 22.82
C ASP A 319 18.93 -26.13 22.92
N GLN A 320 18.98 -25.52 24.10
CA GLN A 320 18.63 -24.11 24.32
C GLN A 320 19.59 -23.17 23.58
N ARG A 321 20.91 -23.48 23.56
CA ARG A 321 21.90 -22.73 22.79
C ARG A 321 21.61 -22.81 21.29
N SER A 322 21.38 -24.02 20.79
CA SER A 322 21.07 -24.25 19.38
C SER A 322 19.77 -23.55 18.96
N LEU A 323 18.73 -23.62 19.79
CA LEU A 323 17.50 -22.86 19.56
C LEU A 323 17.76 -21.35 19.48
N GLY A 324 18.54 -20.79 20.41
CA GLY A 324 18.93 -19.38 20.40
C GLY A 324 19.62 -18.97 19.10
N GLN A 325 20.55 -19.79 18.61
CA GLN A 325 21.24 -19.59 17.32
C GLN A 325 20.29 -19.66 16.13
N ASN A 326 19.38 -20.64 16.11
CA ASN A 326 18.38 -20.79 15.05
C ASN A 326 17.45 -19.58 14.97
N LEU A 327 16.99 -19.06 16.10
CA LEU A 327 16.12 -17.90 16.16
C LEU A 327 16.85 -16.61 15.77
N GLN A 328 18.13 -16.48 16.16
CA GLN A 328 18.93 -15.33 15.71
C GLN A 328 19.18 -15.38 14.21
N PHE A 329 19.45 -16.56 13.65
CA PHE A 329 19.61 -16.76 12.22
C PHE A 329 18.32 -16.40 11.44
N ALA A 330 17.15 -16.80 11.97
CA ALA A 330 15.85 -16.43 11.41
C ALA A 330 15.63 -14.90 11.36
N ARG A 331 15.95 -14.20 12.46
CA ARG A 331 15.87 -12.71 12.51
C ARG A 331 16.76 -12.05 11.47
N ASN A 332 17.99 -12.56 11.29
CA ASN A 332 18.92 -12.01 10.30
C ASN A 332 18.43 -12.18 8.85
N LEU A 333 17.50 -13.14 8.62
CA LEU A 333 16.83 -13.35 7.33
C LEU A 333 15.48 -12.60 7.22
N GLY A 334 15.16 -11.75 8.19
CA GLY A 334 13.93 -10.94 8.17
C GLY A 334 12.66 -11.71 8.55
N ALA A 335 12.78 -12.88 9.20
CA ALA A 335 11.62 -13.67 9.60
C ALA A 335 10.95 -13.13 10.87
N GLU A 336 9.63 -13.14 10.91
CA GLU A 336 8.85 -12.98 12.15
C GLU A 336 8.91 -14.28 12.97
N ILE A 337 9.23 -14.15 14.26
CA ILE A 337 9.36 -15.30 15.15
C ILE A 337 8.09 -15.45 15.98
N VAL A 338 7.45 -16.60 15.84
CA VAL A 338 6.28 -16.99 16.63
C VAL A 338 6.67 -18.09 17.61
N ARG A 339 6.54 -17.81 18.92
CA ARG A 339 6.73 -18.81 19.97
C ARG A 339 5.39 -19.18 20.58
N ALA A 340 5.08 -20.45 20.61
CA ALA A 340 3.89 -20.98 21.24
C ALA A 340 4.22 -22.00 22.32
N LYS A 341 3.31 -22.19 23.24
CA LYS A 341 3.35 -23.22 24.28
C LYS A 341 2.13 -24.11 24.14
N GLY A 342 2.32 -25.42 24.09
CA GLY A 342 1.20 -26.34 23.94
C GLY A 342 1.55 -27.78 24.14
N LYS A 343 0.55 -28.66 24.13
CA LYS A 343 0.73 -30.12 24.29
C LYS A 343 1.03 -30.82 22.96
N SER A 344 0.78 -30.17 21.85
CA SER A 344 0.92 -30.76 20.51
C SER A 344 1.43 -29.74 19.52
N VAL A 345 2.58 -30.00 18.90
CA VAL A 345 3.17 -29.15 17.87
C VAL A 345 2.19 -28.97 16.71
N ALA A 346 1.52 -30.01 16.26
CA ALA A 346 0.58 -29.98 15.15
C ALA A 346 -0.60 -29.02 15.40
N GLU A 347 -1.19 -29.10 16.60
CA GLU A 347 -2.34 -28.27 16.97
C GLU A 347 -1.97 -26.78 17.08
N GLU A 348 -0.84 -26.48 17.72
CA GLU A 348 -0.38 -25.10 17.88
C GLU A 348 0.03 -24.49 16.53
N VAL A 349 0.71 -25.25 15.67
CA VAL A 349 1.03 -24.78 14.33
C VAL A 349 -0.25 -24.53 13.52
N ALA A 350 -1.23 -25.45 13.57
CA ALA A 350 -2.50 -25.27 12.88
C ALA A 350 -3.30 -24.04 13.38
N LYS A 351 -3.20 -23.73 14.68
CA LYS A 351 -3.79 -22.51 15.25
C LYS A 351 -3.09 -21.26 14.74
N ILE A 352 -1.74 -21.22 14.76
CA ILE A 352 -0.95 -20.10 14.27
C ILE A 352 -1.20 -19.89 12.75
N VAL A 353 -1.29 -20.97 11.98
CA VAL A 353 -1.61 -20.92 10.54
C VAL A 353 -2.95 -20.19 10.30
N ARG A 354 -3.97 -20.48 11.12
CA ARG A 354 -5.26 -19.77 11.04
C ARG A 354 -5.14 -18.30 11.47
N GLU A 355 -4.49 -18.04 12.60
CA GLU A 355 -4.37 -16.69 13.18
C GLU A 355 -3.52 -15.74 12.33
N LYS A 356 -2.46 -16.25 11.72
CA LYS A 356 -1.53 -15.47 10.89
C LYS A 356 -1.83 -15.57 9.40
N HIS A 357 -2.90 -16.27 9.02
CA HIS A 357 -3.30 -16.48 7.62
C HIS A 357 -2.15 -17.02 6.75
N ILE A 358 -1.43 -18.00 7.28
CA ILE A 358 -0.33 -18.65 6.57
C ILE A 358 -0.88 -19.42 5.37
N THR A 359 -0.27 -19.25 4.20
CA THR A 359 -0.68 -19.89 2.96
C THR A 359 0.17 -21.13 2.64
N GLN A 360 1.42 -21.18 3.15
CA GLN A 360 2.33 -22.27 2.93
C GLN A 360 3.07 -22.64 4.22
N VAL A 361 3.17 -23.94 4.53
CA VAL A 361 3.90 -24.43 5.71
C VAL A 361 5.04 -25.34 5.29
N VAL A 362 6.22 -25.08 5.83
CA VAL A 362 7.44 -25.87 5.58
C VAL A 362 7.77 -26.70 6.80
N PHE A 363 7.82 -28.01 6.63
CA PHE A 363 8.29 -28.95 7.62
C PHE A 363 9.61 -29.57 7.19
N GLY A 364 10.53 -29.78 8.14
CA GLY A 364 11.77 -30.53 7.92
C GLY A 364 11.54 -32.03 8.15
N ARG A 365 12.00 -32.88 7.29
CA ARG A 365 12.04 -34.34 7.59
C ARG A 365 13.18 -34.63 8.54
N SER A 366 12.87 -35.12 9.74
CA SER A 366 13.92 -35.57 10.68
C SER A 366 14.73 -36.71 10.06
N ALA A 367 16.05 -36.55 10.07
CA ALA A 367 16.98 -37.58 9.63
C ALA A 367 17.15 -38.74 10.65
N GLN A 368 16.42 -38.71 11.77
CA GLN A 368 16.51 -39.74 12.80
C GLN A 368 15.97 -41.07 12.28
N SER A 369 16.79 -42.11 12.40
CA SER A 369 16.45 -43.51 12.09
C SER A 369 15.63 -44.15 13.23
N GLY A 370 14.78 -45.12 12.89
CA GLY A 370 14.02 -45.89 13.86
C GLY A 370 12.61 -45.39 14.13
N TRP A 371 12.01 -45.79 15.25
CA TRP A 371 10.62 -45.53 15.61
C TRP A 371 10.28 -44.04 15.81
N ARG A 372 11.24 -43.17 16.09
CA ARG A 372 11.08 -41.72 16.13
C ARG A 372 10.65 -41.11 14.77
N ARG A 373 10.95 -41.79 13.65
CA ARG A 373 10.44 -41.44 12.32
C ARG A 373 8.92 -41.53 12.23
N TYR A 374 8.32 -42.48 12.92
CA TYR A 374 6.85 -42.64 12.97
C TYR A 374 6.20 -41.53 13.78
N LEU A 375 6.82 -41.08 14.87
CA LEU A 375 6.32 -39.94 15.65
C LEU A 375 6.28 -38.64 14.83
N TYR A 376 7.29 -38.43 14.00
CA TYR A 376 7.34 -37.24 13.15
C TYR A 376 6.27 -37.26 12.05
N LEU A 377 6.05 -38.40 11.37
CA LEU A 377 4.98 -38.58 10.41
C LEU A 377 3.60 -38.36 11.07
N SER A 378 3.45 -38.74 12.34
CA SER A 378 2.23 -38.52 13.11
C SER A 378 1.93 -37.04 13.32
N VAL A 379 2.95 -36.19 13.49
CA VAL A 379 2.79 -34.73 13.62
C VAL A 379 2.28 -34.14 12.31
N ILE A 380 2.86 -34.51 11.16
CA ILE A 380 2.42 -34.04 9.85
C ILE A 380 1.00 -34.53 9.56
N HIS A 381 0.70 -35.80 9.79
CA HIS A 381 -0.65 -36.35 9.60
C HIS A 381 -1.70 -35.65 10.49
N LYS A 382 -1.34 -35.39 11.75
CA LYS A 382 -2.23 -34.63 12.65
C LYS A 382 -2.43 -33.21 12.19
N PHE A 383 -1.37 -32.52 11.76
CA PHE A 383 -1.45 -31.20 11.20
C PHE A 383 -2.36 -31.15 9.96
N LEU A 384 -2.14 -32.04 8.97
CA LEU A 384 -2.95 -32.11 7.75
C LEU A 384 -4.43 -32.36 8.01
N ARG A 385 -4.77 -33.07 9.08
CA ARG A 385 -6.16 -33.29 9.48
C ARG A 385 -6.81 -32.04 10.08
N ASP A 386 -6.04 -31.28 10.88
CA ASP A 386 -6.56 -30.22 11.74
C ASP A 386 -6.28 -28.80 11.17
N ALA A 387 -5.43 -28.70 10.13
CA ALA A 387 -5.08 -27.45 9.48
C ALA A 387 -6.18 -26.91 8.55
N PRO A 388 -6.26 -25.59 8.35
CA PRO A 388 -7.04 -25.02 7.27
C PRO A 388 -6.44 -25.41 5.90
N PRO A 389 -7.09 -25.11 4.76
CA PRO A 389 -6.49 -25.27 3.44
C PRO A 389 -5.19 -24.49 3.36
N VAL A 390 -4.05 -25.20 3.23
CA VAL A 390 -2.71 -24.63 3.22
C VAL A 390 -1.77 -25.57 2.47
N ASP A 391 -0.85 -25.01 1.69
CA ASP A 391 0.17 -25.81 1.01
C ASP A 391 1.23 -26.31 2.00
N VAL A 392 1.60 -27.59 1.92
CA VAL A 392 2.56 -28.19 2.83
C VAL A 392 3.79 -28.69 2.07
N HIS A 393 4.95 -28.13 2.41
CA HIS A 393 6.24 -28.52 1.88
C HIS A 393 7.01 -29.36 2.88
N ILE A 394 7.45 -30.55 2.49
CA ILE A 394 8.27 -31.42 3.31
C ILE A 394 9.69 -31.43 2.74
N ILE A 395 10.63 -30.83 3.47
CA ILE A 395 12.03 -30.75 3.07
C ILE A 395 12.81 -31.86 3.71
N THR A 396 13.42 -32.74 2.89
CA THR A 396 14.35 -33.75 3.33
C THR A 396 15.76 -33.20 3.40
N GLN A 397 16.44 -33.38 4.53
CA GLN A 397 17.88 -33.14 4.60
C GLN A 397 18.61 -34.42 4.22
N GLU A 398 19.52 -34.33 3.26
CA GLU A 398 20.57 -35.32 3.11
C GLU A 398 21.59 -35.08 4.25
N VAL A 399 21.64 -35.98 5.22
CA VAL A 399 22.73 -36.04 6.20
C VAL A 399 23.92 -36.66 5.45
N LYS A 400 24.93 -35.82 5.14
CA LYS A 400 26.24 -36.33 4.79
C LYS A 400 26.98 -36.78 6.04
#